data_9ead0bb2fc41185abff1b5c9d9ad9c4e
#
_entry.id   9ead0bb2fc41185abff1b5c9d9ad9c4e
#
_cell.length_a   1.000
_cell.length_b   1.000
_cell.length_c   1.000
_cell.angle_alpha   90.00
_cell.angle_beta   90.00
_cell.angle_gamma   90.00
#
_symmetry.space_group_name_H-M   'P 1'
#
loop_
_entity.id
_entity.type
_entity.pdbx_description
1 polymer ?
#
loop_
_entity_poly.entity_id
_entity_poly.type
_entity_poly.pdbx_seq_one_letter_code
_entity_poly.pdbx_strand_id
1 'polypeptide(L)'
;MDRRAFGLSAAAGILLAGCSGGGAGVSRFQAYDGPEVTSIVVNKGARKMYLLHHDEILREYKVDLGFAPLGTKLAEGDGRTPEGTYLIDRRNPNSRYHLSVGISYPSQEDRARAAAIGKRPGGDIFIHGQPVNARERRRAARVDDWTAGCIAVSNEEIEEIYAMVQDGTTITLRP
;
A
#
# COMPACT_ATOMS: atom_id res chain seq x y z
N MET A 1 -19.72 63.39 60.68
CA MET A 1 -18.36 62.84 60.28
C MET A 1 -18.63 61.50 59.64
N ASP A 2 -18.86 61.49 58.35
CA ASP A 2 -19.34 60.34 57.56
C ASP A 2 -18.17 59.58 56.96
N ARG A 3 -18.19 58.29 57.16
CA ARG A 3 -17.30 57.36 56.45
C ARG A 3 -18.14 56.48 55.53
N ARG A 4 -18.14 56.82 54.28
CA ARG A 4 -18.74 55.97 53.21
C ARG A 4 -17.77 54.88 52.84
N ALA A 5 -18.21 53.61 53.03
CA ALA A 5 -17.49 52.42 52.57
C ALA A 5 -17.91 52.14 51.12
N PHE A 6 -16.92 52.08 50.21
CA PHE A 6 -17.11 51.64 48.81
C PHE A 6 -16.94 50.13 48.78
N GLY A 7 -17.99 49.42 48.39
CA GLY A 7 -17.93 47.99 48.12
C GLY A 7 -17.41 47.75 46.70
N LEU A 8 -16.30 47.01 46.58
CA LEU A 8 -15.83 46.46 45.32
C LEU A 8 -16.53 45.11 45.06
N SER A 9 -17.35 45.09 44.03
CA SER A 9 -17.89 43.83 43.46
C SER A 9 -16.85 43.24 42.50
N ALA A 10 -16.27 42.10 42.88
CA ALA A 10 -15.45 41.31 42.01
C ALA A 10 -16.31 40.39 41.14
N ALA A 11 -16.39 40.67 39.85
CA ALA A 11 -17.01 39.77 38.85
C ALA A 11 -16.00 38.65 38.49
N ALA A 12 -16.30 37.43 38.93
CA ALA A 12 -15.55 36.26 38.52
C ALA A 12 -15.97 35.83 37.11
N GLY A 13 -15.13 36.09 36.12
CA GLY A 13 -15.29 35.60 34.77
C GLY A 13 -14.90 34.12 34.70
N ILE A 14 -15.88 33.26 34.42
CA ILE A 14 -15.66 31.83 34.13
C ILE A 14 -15.18 31.71 32.70
N LEU A 15 -13.88 31.45 32.53
CA LEU A 15 -13.31 31.05 31.23
C LEU A 15 -13.68 29.59 30.95
N LEU A 16 -14.68 29.40 30.10
CA LEU A 16 -14.96 28.09 29.50
C LEU A 16 -13.87 27.81 28.47
N ALA A 17 -12.85 27.02 28.88
CA ALA A 17 -11.91 26.44 27.95
C ALA A 17 -12.62 25.31 27.18
N GLY A 18 -13.10 25.63 26.00
CA GLY A 18 -13.63 24.66 25.05
C GLY A 18 -12.49 23.78 24.53
N CYS A 19 -12.32 22.59 25.08
CA CYS A 19 -11.51 21.53 24.48
C CYS A 19 -12.24 21.03 23.23
N SER A 20 -11.97 21.65 22.07
CA SER A 20 -12.30 21.05 20.78
C SER A 20 -11.31 19.90 20.54
N GLY A 21 -11.62 18.71 21.05
CA GLY A 21 -10.98 17.47 20.70
C GLY A 21 -11.32 17.11 19.25
N GLY A 22 -10.73 17.80 18.27
CA GLY A 22 -10.67 17.33 16.91
C GLY A 22 -9.78 16.10 16.91
N GLY A 23 -10.37 14.90 16.79
CA GLY A 23 -9.63 13.68 16.50
C GLY A 23 -8.87 13.91 15.20
N ALA A 24 -7.58 14.19 15.29
CA ALA A 24 -6.68 14.18 14.15
C ALA A 24 -6.71 12.76 13.59
N GLY A 25 -7.44 12.53 12.50
CA GLY A 25 -7.39 11.28 11.77
C GLY A 25 -5.93 11.04 11.41
N VAL A 26 -5.38 9.90 11.83
CA VAL A 26 -4.01 9.52 11.47
C VAL A 26 -3.92 9.51 9.96
N SER A 27 -3.03 10.35 9.40
CA SER A 27 -2.80 10.40 7.95
C SER A 27 -2.24 9.08 7.48
N ARG A 28 -2.85 8.51 6.43
CA ARG A 28 -2.30 7.33 5.72
C ARG A 28 -1.08 7.65 4.85
N PHE A 29 -0.74 8.91 4.72
CA PHE A 29 0.46 9.35 4.01
C PHE A 29 1.55 9.64 5.02
N GLN A 30 2.58 8.80 5.00
CA GLN A 30 3.74 8.92 5.85
C GLN A 30 4.85 9.70 5.12
N ALA A 31 5.73 10.37 5.87
CA ALA A 31 6.98 10.90 5.35
C ALA A 31 8.09 9.86 5.55
N TYR A 32 8.99 9.77 4.60
CA TYR A 32 10.17 8.92 4.69
C TYR A 32 11.41 9.74 4.32
N ASP A 33 12.41 9.71 5.18
CA ASP A 33 13.68 10.45 5.07
C ASP A 33 14.91 9.52 5.15
N GLY A 34 14.68 8.20 5.07
CA GLY A 34 15.74 7.19 5.10
C GLY A 34 16.40 6.98 3.72
N PRO A 35 17.25 5.91 3.59
CA PRO A 35 17.91 5.56 2.34
C PRO A 35 16.91 5.29 1.21
N GLU A 36 17.23 5.73 -0.01
CA GLU A 36 16.40 5.49 -1.20
C GLU A 36 16.19 3.99 -1.44
N VAL A 37 14.95 3.59 -1.77
CA VAL A 37 14.65 2.24 -2.25
C VAL A 37 15.08 2.13 -3.72
N THR A 38 16.20 1.47 -3.97
CA THR A 38 16.73 1.30 -5.34
C THR A 38 16.11 0.11 -6.08
N SER A 39 15.61 -0.89 -5.34
CA SER A 39 14.93 -2.05 -5.94
C SER A 39 13.97 -2.74 -4.97
N ILE A 40 13.04 -3.50 -5.55
CA ILE A 40 12.11 -4.38 -4.86
C ILE A 40 12.32 -5.79 -5.36
N VAL A 41 12.35 -6.78 -4.46
CA VAL A 41 12.39 -8.20 -4.81
C VAL A 41 11.21 -8.91 -4.16
N VAL A 42 10.43 -9.64 -4.96
CA VAL A 42 9.34 -10.50 -4.49
C VAL A 42 9.71 -11.95 -4.75
N ASN A 43 9.84 -12.76 -3.68
CA ASN A 43 10.01 -14.20 -3.75
C ASN A 43 8.64 -14.84 -3.56
N LYS A 44 8.00 -15.24 -4.66
CA LYS A 44 6.64 -15.77 -4.68
C LYS A 44 6.51 -17.05 -3.86
N GLY A 45 7.46 -17.98 -3.99
CA GLY A 45 7.48 -19.23 -3.23
C GLY A 45 7.54 -19.01 -1.72
N ALA A 46 8.31 -18.02 -1.28
CA ALA A 46 8.46 -17.67 0.13
C ALA A 46 7.35 -16.73 0.66
N ARG A 47 6.53 -16.16 -0.21
CA ARG A 47 5.56 -15.08 0.13
C ARG A 47 6.23 -13.90 0.83
N LYS A 48 7.39 -13.50 0.32
CA LYS A 48 8.18 -12.41 0.88
C LYS A 48 8.49 -11.35 -0.16
N MET A 49 8.43 -10.10 0.28
CA MET A 49 8.84 -8.93 -0.49
C MET A 49 9.88 -8.16 0.30
N TYR A 50 10.91 -7.67 -0.38
CA TYR A 50 12.01 -6.91 0.18
C TYR A 50 12.12 -5.57 -0.52
N LEU A 51 12.27 -4.49 0.25
CA LEU A 51 12.73 -3.20 -0.27
C LEU A 51 14.22 -3.09 0.00
N LEU A 52 15.01 -2.76 -1.03
CA LEU A 52 16.46 -2.72 -0.93
C LEU A 52 17.01 -1.33 -1.28
N HIS A 53 18.06 -0.95 -0.56
CA HIS A 53 19.00 0.08 -0.97
C HIS A 53 20.27 -0.62 -1.45
N HIS A 54 20.47 -0.68 -2.77
CA HIS A 54 21.48 -1.53 -3.39
C HIS A 54 21.37 -2.99 -2.92
N ASP A 55 22.34 -3.49 -2.13
CA ASP A 55 22.37 -4.86 -1.62
C ASP A 55 21.85 -4.96 -0.16
N GLU A 56 21.50 -3.84 0.46
CA GLU A 56 21.01 -3.78 1.84
C GLU A 56 19.49 -3.91 1.88
N ILE A 57 18.97 -4.81 2.71
CA ILE A 57 17.53 -4.95 2.96
C ILE A 57 17.09 -3.86 3.95
N LEU A 58 16.28 -2.92 3.47
CA LEU A 58 15.66 -1.89 4.30
C LEU A 58 14.40 -2.41 5.00
N ARG A 59 13.61 -3.23 4.29
CA ARG A 59 12.33 -3.77 4.78
C ARG A 59 12.07 -5.15 4.22
N GLU A 60 11.37 -5.96 5.02
CA GLU A 60 10.83 -7.26 4.62
C GLU A 60 9.34 -7.32 4.97
N TYR A 61 8.53 -7.79 4.03
CA TYR A 61 7.07 -7.94 4.20
C TYR A 61 6.63 -9.36 3.85
N LYS A 62 5.62 -9.87 4.56
CA LYS A 62 4.85 -11.02 4.11
C LYS A 62 3.82 -10.55 3.08
N VAL A 63 3.62 -11.29 1.99
CA VAL A 63 2.70 -10.91 0.93
C VAL A 63 1.72 -12.03 0.62
N ASP A 64 0.50 -11.66 0.21
CA ASP A 64 -0.42 -12.53 -0.50
C ASP A 64 -0.34 -12.25 -2.01
N LEU A 65 -0.53 -13.28 -2.80
CA LEU A 65 -0.42 -13.25 -4.26
C LEU A 65 -1.78 -13.52 -4.94
N GLY A 66 -1.74 -13.75 -6.24
CA GLY A 66 -2.89 -14.22 -6.98
C GLY A 66 -3.32 -15.64 -6.55
N PHE A 67 -4.62 -15.96 -6.65
CA PHE A 67 -5.22 -17.22 -6.19
C PHE A 67 -4.68 -18.49 -6.89
N ALA A 68 -3.89 -18.34 -7.95
CA ALA A 68 -3.12 -19.40 -8.61
C ALA A 68 -1.63 -19.05 -8.54
N PRO A 69 -0.97 -19.16 -7.37
CA PRO A 69 0.31 -18.51 -7.11
C PRO A 69 1.52 -19.12 -7.84
N LEU A 70 1.37 -20.33 -8.39
CA LEU A 70 2.47 -21.05 -9.04
C LEU A 70 2.65 -20.63 -10.51
N GLY A 71 3.90 -20.39 -10.88
CA GLY A 71 4.29 -20.01 -12.24
C GLY A 71 3.92 -18.56 -12.60
N THR A 72 4.39 -18.11 -13.75
CA THR A 72 4.15 -16.74 -14.23
C THR A 72 2.74 -16.55 -14.74
N LYS A 73 2.27 -15.31 -14.71
CA LYS A 73 1.02 -14.88 -15.35
C LYS A 73 1.14 -15.01 -16.88
N LEU A 74 0.14 -15.67 -17.49
CA LEU A 74 0.08 -15.91 -18.94
C LEU A 74 -1.07 -15.17 -19.61
N ALA A 75 -2.18 -14.97 -18.90
CA ALA A 75 -3.39 -14.40 -19.46
C ALA A 75 -4.23 -13.67 -18.42
N GLU A 76 -5.09 -12.77 -18.91
CA GLU A 76 -6.11 -12.13 -18.08
C GLU A 76 -7.00 -13.17 -17.41
N GLY A 77 -7.26 -13.01 -16.11
CA GLY A 77 -8.14 -13.89 -15.34
C GLY A 77 -7.51 -15.21 -14.89
N ASP A 78 -6.24 -15.49 -15.18
CA ASP A 78 -5.57 -16.72 -14.77
C ASP A 78 -5.22 -16.81 -13.28
N GLY A 79 -5.43 -15.71 -12.53
CA GLY A 79 -5.18 -15.65 -11.09
C GLY A 79 -3.71 -15.68 -10.70
N ARG A 80 -2.80 -15.54 -11.64
CA ARG A 80 -1.36 -15.59 -11.38
C ARG A 80 -0.75 -14.22 -11.21
N THR A 81 0.23 -14.11 -10.34
CA THR A 81 1.12 -12.97 -10.25
C THR A 81 2.26 -13.17 -11.25
N PRO A 82 2.62 -12.16 -12.08
CA PRO A 82 3.68 -12.30 -13.07
C PRO A 82 5.05 -12.59 -12.43
N GLU A 83 5.96 -13.14 -13.23
CA GLU A 83 7.38 -13.30 -12.93
C GLU A 83 8.17 -12.51 -13.95
N GLY A 84 9.26 -11.88 -13.52
CA GLY A 84 10.08 -11.02 -14.36
C GLY A 84 10.48 -9.74 -13.66
N THR A 85 11.10 -8.83 -14.43
CA THR A 85 11.53 -7.52 -13.94
C THR A 85 10.68 -6.43 -14.58
N TYR A 86 10.16 -5.54 -13.75
CA TYR A 86 9.27 -4.43 -14.10
C TYR A 86 9.72 -3.16 -13.38
N LEU A 87 9.01 -2.08 -13.60
CA LEU A 87 9.17 -0.82 -12.89
C LEU A 87 7.90 -0.51 -12.08
N ILE A 88 8.05 0.17 -10.98
CA ILE A 88 6.93 0.89 -10.37
C ILE A 88 6.62 2.06 -11.29
N ASP A 89 5.39 2.14 -11.81
CA ASP A 89 5.04 3.09 -12.89
C ASP A 89 3.91 4.05 -12.53
N ARG A 90 3.22 3.83 -11.43
CA ARG A 90 2.10 4.68 -11.01
C ARG A 90 1.73 4.50 -9.55
N ARG A 91 1.13 5.54 -9.00
CA ARG A 91 0.68 5.61 -7.60
C ARG A 91 -0.82 5.90 -7.57
N ASN A 92 -1.57 5.16 -6.74
CA ASN A 92 -2.99 5.38 -6.60
C ASN A 92 -3.37 5.64 -5.13
N PRO A 93 -3.54 6.92 -4.74
CA PRO A 93 -3.98 7.30 -3.40
C PRO A 93 -5.45 6.95 -3.14
N ASN A 94 -6.25 6.70 -4.16
CA ASN A 94 -7.68 6.41 -4.05
C ASN A 94 -8.00 4.95 -4.37
N SER A 95 -7.09 4.04 -4.03
CA SER A 95 -7.24 2.62 -4.25
C SER A 95 -8.42 2.03 -3.47
N ARG A 96 -9.17 1.11 -4.10
CA ARG A 96 -10.17 0.26 -3.41
C ARG A 96 -9.54 -0.64 -2.33
N TYR A 97 -8.22 -0.71 -2.32
CA TYR A 97 -7.39 -1.49 -1.41
C TYR A 97 -6.49 -0.59 -0.57
N HIS A 98 -7.07 0.49 -0.03
CA HIS A 98 -6.43 1.49 0.81
C HIS A 98 -5.47 2.41 0.03
N LEU A 99 -4.25 1.98 -0.26
CA LEU A 99 -3.27 2.60 -1.16
C LEU A 99 -2.75 1.54 -2.13
N SER A 100 -2.20 1.97 -3.28
CA SER A 100 -1.50 1.04 -4.17
C SER A 100 -0.43 1.71 -5.01
N VAL A 101 0.61 0.93 -5.37
CA VAL A 101 1.62 1.27 -6.36
C VAL A 101 1.58 0.24 -7.48
N GLY A 102 1.54 0.69 -8.73
CA GLY A 102 1.40 -0.15 -9.90
C GLY A 102 2.76 -0.60 -10.44
N ILE A 103 2.78 -1.76 -11.07
CA ILE A 103 3.96 -2.24 -11.80
C ILE A 103 3.71 -2.21 -13.31
N SER A 104 4.76 -2.05 -14.09
CA SER A 104 4.70 -1.87 -15.55
C SER A 104 4.38 -3.16 -16.33
N TYR A 105 3.64 -4.09 -15.70
CA TYR A 105 3.09 -5.26 -16.38
C TYR A 105 1.91 -4.85 -17.28
N PRO A 106 1.76 -5.41 -18.47
CA PRO A 106 2.58 -6.41 -19.15
C PRO A 106 3.75 -5.81 -19.93
N SER A 107 4.90 -6.47 -19.87
CA SER A 107 6.04 -6.20 -20.76
C SER A 107 5.75 -6.62 -22.21
N GLN A 108 6.68 -6.36 -23.13
CA GLN A 108 6.58 -6.85 -24.51
C GLN A 108 6.58 -8.38 -24.56
N GLU A 109 7.38 -9.03 -23.73
CA GLU A 109 7.44 -10.50 -23.64
C GLU A 109 6.15 -11.10 -23.10
N ASP A 110 5.53 -10.48 -22.10
CA ASP A 110 4.24 -10.91 -21.56
C ASP A 110 3.13 -10.85 -22.62
N ARG A 111 3.12 -9.77 -23.42
CA ARG A 111 2.19 -9.62 -24.55
C ARG A 111 2.41 -10.71 -25.59
N ALA A 112 3.67 -10.98 -25.94
CA ALA A 112 4.02 -12.02 -26.91
C ALA A 112 3.62 -13.42 -26.40
N ARG A 113 3.88 -13.75 -25.12
CA ARG A 113 3.44 -15.02 -24.51
C ARG A 113 1.94 -15.19 -24.53
N ALA A 114 1.18 -14.17 -24.17
CA ALA A 114 -0.28 -14.20 -24.20
C ALA A 114 -0.83 -14.36 -25.61
N ALA A 115 -0.27 -13.63 -26.58
CA ALA A 115 -0.64 -13.71 -28.00
C ALA A 115 -0.40 -15.11 -28.58
N ALA A 116 0.73 -15.77 -28.22
CA ALA A 116 1.06 -17.12 -28.67
C ALA A 116 0.02 -18.17 -28.27
N ILE A 117 -0.76 -17.91 -27.21
CA ILE A 117 -1.88 -18.78 -26.77
C ILE A 117 -3.26 -18.19 -27.11
N GLY A 118 -3.31 -17.17 -27.97
CA GLY A 118 -4.57 -16.54 -28.41
C GLY A 118 -5.32 -15.78 -27.31
N LYS A 119 -4.63 -15.25 -26.30
CA LYS A 119 -5.24 -14.56 -25.15
C LYS A 119 -4.67 -13.14 -24.96
N ARG A 120 -5.38 -12.32 -24.18
CA ARG A 120 -4.87 -11.04 -23.70
C ARG A 120 -4.04 -11.25 -22.43
N PRO A 121 -2.95 -10.53 -22.21
CA PRO A 121 -2.12 -10.66 -21.01
C PRO A 121 -2.84 -10.15 -19.76
N GLY A 122 -3.81 -9.24 -19.91
CA GLY A 122 -4.38 -8.43 -18.85
C GLY A 122 -3.47 -7.27 -18.48
N GLY A 123 -3.62 -6.75 -17.27
CA GLY A 123 -2.89 -5.60 -16.76
C GLY A 123 -3.26 -5.35 -15.30
N ASP A 124 -3.03 -4.10 -14.84
CA ASP A 124 -3.44 -3.63 -13.53
C ASP A 124 -2.93 -4.50 -12.35
N ILE A 125 -1.64 -4.85 -12.43
CA ILE A 125 -0.94 -5.50 -11.32
C ILE A 125 -0.37 -4.41 -10.41
N PHE A 126 -0.71 -4.53 -9.11
CA PHE A 126 -0.32 -3.56 -8.08
C PHE A 126 0.24 -4.27 -6.85
N ILE A 127 1.06 -3.55 -6.08
CA ILE A 127 1.24 -3.79 -4.66
C ILE A 127 0.18 -2.94 -3.95
N HIS A 128 -0.64 -3.52 -3.07
CA HIS A 128 -1.75 -2.82 -2.44
C HIS A 128 -2.06 -3.32 -1.02
N GLY A 129 -2.78 -2.52 -0.25
CA GLY A 129 -3.28 -2.89 1.08
C GLY A 129 -4.52 -3.76 1.04
N GLN A 130 -5.29 -3.74 2.11
CA GLN A 130 -6.50 -4.55 2.29
C GLN A 130 -7.73 -3.87 1.67
N PRO A 131 -8.76 -4.64 1.28
CA PRO A 131 -9.99 -4.07 0.74
C PRO A 131 -10.62 -3.03 1.69
N VAL A 132 -11.00 -1.87 1.15
CA VAL A 132 -11.74 -0.85 1.91
C VAL A 132 -13.12 -1.36 2.30
N ASN A 133 -13.76 -2.15 1.43
CA ASN A 133 -15.03 -2.78 1.71
C ASN A 133 -14.89 -3.83 2.82
N ALA A 134 -15.63 -3.67 3.92
CA ALA A 134 -15.53 -4.54 5.10
C ALA A 134 -15.89 -6.02 4.82
N ARG A 135 -16.81 -6.30 3.88
CA ARG A 135 -17.19 -7.67 3.51
C ARG A 135 -16.05 -8.34 2.72
N GLU A 136 -15.47 -7.63 1.76
CA GLU A 136 -14.33 -8.11 0.97
C GLU A 136 -13.12 -8.33 1.87
N ARG A 137 -12.82 -7.40 2.79
CA ARG A 137 -11.73 -7.52 3.76
C ARG A 137 -11.88 -8.75 4.67
N ARG A 138 -13.09 -9.02 5.18
CA ARG A 138 -13.35 -10.24 5.97
C ARG A 138 -13.18 -11.52 5.16
N ARG A 139 -13.43 -11.48 3.85
CA ARG A 139 -13.20 -12.62 2.96
C ARG A 139 -11.70 -12.80 2.70
N ALA A 140 -10.98 -11.74 2.38
CA ALA A 140 -9.53 -11.73 2.18
C ALA A 140 -8.78 -12.29 3.41
N ALA A 141 -9.18 -11.91 4.62
CA ALA A 141 -8.56 -12.37 5.86
C ALA A 141 -8.72 -13.89 6.16
N ARG A 142 -9.47 -14.64 5.35
CA ARG A 142 -9.73 -16.08 5.54
C ARG A 142 -9.01 -16.97 4.54
N VAL A 143 -8.38 -16.38 3.54
CA VAL A 143 -7.81 -17.11 2.41
C VAL A 143 -6.46 -16.50 2.07
N ASP A 144 -5.41 -17.30 2.08
CA ASP A 144 -4.11 -16.90 1.55
C ASP A 144 -4.16 -16.76 0.03
N ASP A 145 -3.33 -15.91 -0.53
CA ASP A 145 -3.25 -15.67 -2.00
C ASP A 145 -4.62 -15.33 -2.63
N TRP A 146 -5.31 -14.39 -2.04
CA TRP A 146 -6.70 -14.05 -2.35
C TRP A 146 -6.88 -13.10 -3.55
N THR A 147 -5.81 -12.58 -4.13
CA THR A 147 -5.89 -11.59 -5.20
C THR A 147 -6.11 -12.23 -6.57
N ALA A 148 -6.38 -11.42 -7.60
CA ALA A 148 -6.47 -11.88 -8.99
C ALA A 148 -5.13 -11.79 -9.76
N GLY A 149 -4.01 -11.58 -9.02
CA GLY A 149 -2.66 -11.47 -9.57
C GLY A 149 -1.84 -10.32 -8.98
N CYS A 150 -2.45 -9.45 -8.20
CA CYS A 150 -1.76 -8.39 -7.45
C CYS A 150 -0.96 -8.96 -6.26
N ILE A 151 -0.18 -8.11 -5.62
CA ILE A 151 0.60 -8.39 -4.42
C ILE A 151 -0.07 -7.63 -3.28
N ALA A 152 -0.61 -8.33 -2.29
CA ALA A 152 -1.27 -7.72 -1.16
C ALA A 152 -0.40 -7.76 0.10
N VAL A 153 -0.47 -6.67 0.86
CA VAL A 153 0.17 -6.47 2.18
C VAL A 153 -0.86 -5.93 3.17
N SER A 154 -0.49 -5.64 4.42
CA SER A 154 -1.36 -4.93 5.35
C SER A 154 -1.53 -3.45 4.96
N ASN A 155 -2.48 -2.74 5.60
CA ASN A 155 -2.67 -1.31 5.34
C ASN A 155 -1.48 -0.49 5.84
N GLU A 156 -0.94 -0.84 6.98
CA GLU A 156 0.23 -0.19 7.57
C GLU A 156 1.47 -0.37 6.68
N GLU A 157 1.66 -1.59 6.16
CA GLU A 157 2.77 -1.91 5.25
C GLU A 157 2.66 -1.17 3.91
N ILE A 158 1.47 -1.06 3.30
CA ILE A 158 1.33 -0.29 2.06
C ILE A 158 1.50 1.21 2.29
N GLU A 159 1.16 1.75 3.45
CA GLU A 159 1.45 3.15 3.80
C GLU A 159 2.95 3.41 3.84
N GLU A 160 3.73 2.50 4.45
CA GLU A 160 5.19 2.57 4.48
C GLU A 160 5.78 2.41 3.06
N ILE A 161 5.37 1.39 2.32
CA ILE A 161 5.80 1.16 0.93
C ILE A 161 5.49 2.40 0.06
N TYR A 162 4.30 2.95 0.21
CA TYR A 162 3.88 4.14 -0.51
C TYR A 162 4.74 5.37 -0.20
N ALA A 163 5.24 5.51 1.03
CA ALA A 163 6.15 6.58 1.42
C ALA A 163 7.58 6.37 0.88
N MET A 164 8.08 5.12 0.89
CA MET A 164 9.47 4.78 0.59
C MET A 164 9.76 4.63 -0.90
N VAL A 165 8.82 4.03 -1.67
CA VAL A 165 9.04 3.63 -3.06
C VAL A 165 8.69 4.77 -4.01
N GLN A 166 9.53 5.02 -5.02
CA GLN A 166 9.31 6.03 -6.05
C GLN A 166 8.93 5.39 -7.39
N ASP A 167 8.26 6.16 -8.26
CA ASP A 167 8.05 5.77 -9.65
C ASP A 167 9.42 5.63 -10.34
N GLY A 168 9.60 4.58 -11.13
CA GLY A 168 10.88 4.18 -11.72
C GLY A 168 11.68 3.17 -10.90
N THR A 169 11.32 2.89 -9.64
CA THR A 169 11.96 1.83 -8.86
C THR A 169 11.78 0.48 -9.55
N THR A 170 12.88 -0.26 -9.70
CA THR A 170 12.85 -1.61 -10.29
C THR A 170 12.21 -2.61 -9.32
N ILE A 171 11.33 -3.49 -9.85
CA ILE A 171 10.76 -4.60 -9.11
C ILE A 171 11.00 -5.91 -9.85
N THR A 172 11.57 -6.91 -9.17
CA THR A 172 11.80 -8.26 -9.70
C THR A 172 10.95 -9.27 -8.94
N LEU A 173 10.07 -9.98 -9.68
CA LEU A 173 9.25 -11.06 -9.14
C LEU A 173 9.87 -12.39 -9.55
N ARG A 174 10.21 -13.21 -8.55
CA ARG A 174 10.86 -14.52 -8.70
C ARG A 174 9.90 -15.63 -8.26
N PRO A 175 10.05 -16.85 -8.79
CA PRO A 175 9.33 -18.05 -8.35
C PRO A 175 9.33 -18.28 -6.85
#